data_6c9d0069557e7676a2c59748c2a333a6
#
_entry.id   6c9d0069557e7676a2c59748c2a333a6
#
_cell.length_a   1.000
_cell.length_b   1.000
_cell.length_c   1.000
_cell.angle_alpha   90.00
_cell.angle_beta   90.00
_cell.angle_gamma   90.00
#
_symmetry.space_group_name_H-M   'P 1'
#
loop_
_entity.id
_entity.type
_entity.pdbx_description
1 polymer ?
#
loop_
_entity_poly.entity_id
_entity_poly.type
_entity_poly.pdbx_seq_one_letter_code
_entity_poly.pdbx_strand_id
1 'polypeptide(L)'
;GWGNEELQYYTDDPKNSSTDGNGNLVITLDEADPSRECYYGPCEFESARLITQNKAEFAYGRIESRLRVPTGGDGLWPAFWSLGTDITYNPWPGAGEIDVMEYVSRLPNEIFGTIHGPGYAGGESFSGIFDFGERVDLAYHTYAVEWEPEKIRWYLDGQLYHEAVPADVAPNPWVFEKPFFLLLNFAIGGNFGGTPDPANLYPQEYLVDYVRVFQGPDTAERFETTFVDATDGWTQVSIPLDDLIRSDEQPAGAPDDGLGLDEVWGYDITLPAVESTFLFDRFRTTPIPPPSDVVVTTAADSGDGSLRDALTRIGPDGTITFDPALAGSTIGLTSGQLLVDTSVTIDGSAAPGLATG
;
A
#
# COMPACT_ATOMS: atom_id res chain seq x y z
N GLY A 1 -10.09 13.84 24.51
CA GLY A 1 -10.18 14.28 23.13
C GLY A 1 -9.09 15.28 22.81
N TRP A 2 -8.76 15.40 21.55
CA TRP A 2 -7.72 16.34 21.06
C TRP A 2 -8.32 17.68 20.61
N GLY A 3 -9.53 17.97 21.00
CA GLY A 3 -10.28 19.16 20.63
C GLY A 3 -11.62 18.82 19.98
N ASN A 4 -12.17 19.78 19.23
CA ASN A 4 -13.39 19.66 18.43
C ASN A 4 -14.66 19.28 19.21
N GLU A 5 -14.64 19.22 20.55
CA GLU A 5 -15.75 18.79 21.40
C GLU A 5 -16.24 17.35 21.09
N GLU A 6 -15.31 16.49 20.62
CA GLU A 6 -15.58 15.08 20.37
C GLU A 6 -16.01 14.35 21.65
N LEU A 7 -16.90 13.36 21.51
CA LEU A 7 -17.53 12.70 22.66
C LEU A 7 -16.89 11.37 23.06
N GLN A 8 -16.11 10.73 22.18
CA GLN A 8 -15.48 9.46 22.51
C GLN A 8 -14.24 9.64 23.40
N TYR A 9 -13.99 8.62 24.20
CA TYR A 9 -12.71 8.36 24.83
C TYR A 9 -11.93 7.35 24.00
N TYR A 10 -10.68 7.68 23.62
CA TYR A 10 -9.82 6.72 22.92
C TYR A 10 -9.11 5.80 23.90
N THR A 11 -9.24 4.49 23.69
CA THR A 11 -8.68 3.44 24.52
C THR A 11 -7.59 2.67 23.76
N ASP A 12 -6.80 1.89 24.49
CA ASP A 12 -5.91 0.86 23.98
C ASP A 12 -6.49 -0.56 24.13
N ASP A 13 -7.79 -0.66 24.41
CA ASP A 13 -8.47 -1.94 24.55
C ASP A 13 -8.62 -2.63 23.19
N PRO A 14 -8.28 -3.93 23.06
CA PRO A 14 -8.50 -4.70 21.84
C PRO A 14 -9.94 -4.71 21.33
N LYS A 15 -10.94 -4.42 22.15
CA LYS A 15 -12.33 -4.27 21.70
C LYS A 15 -12.54 -3.05 20.80
N ASN A 16 -11.71 -1.99 20.97
CA ASN A 16 -11.79 -0.77 20.17
C ASN A 16 -10.82 -0.78 18.98
N SER A 17 -9.77 -1.61 19.00
CA SER A 17 -8.90 -1.81 17.84
C SER A 17 -8.36 -3.23 17.79
N SER A 18 -8.69 -3.96 16.73
CA SER A 18 -8.27 -5.34 16.53
C SER A 18 -8.23 -5.69 15.05
N THR A 19 -7.79 -6.91 14.73
CA THR A 19 -7.94 -7.48 13.39
C THR A 19 -9.12 -8.46 13.36
N ASP A 20 -9.89 -8.45 12.27
CA ASP A 20 -11.07 -9.31 12.11
C ASP A 20 -10.75 -10.77 11.70
N GLY A 21 -9.47 -11.09 11.52
CA GLY A 21 -9.02 -12.40 11.02
C GLY A 21 -9.19 -12.59 9.50
N ASN A 22 -9.75 -11.61 8.80
CA ASN A 22 -9.96 -11.62 7.35
C ASN A 22 -9.04 -10.63 6.61
N GLY A 23 -8.12 -10.02 7.35
CA GLY A 23 -7.14 -9.08 6.81
C GLY A 23 -7.43 -7.61 7.10
N ASN A 24 -8.58 -7.27 7.70
CA ASN A 24 -8.87 -5.88 8.06
C ASN A 24 -8.39 -5.54 9.47
N LEU A 25 -7.93 -4.31 9.64
CA LEU A 25 -7.94 -3.60 10.92
C LEU A 25 -9.38 -3.08 11.13
N VAL A 26 -9.91 -3.29 12.33
CA VAL A 26 -11.23 -2.81 12.75
C VAL A 26 -11.03 -1.79 13.87
N ILE A 27 -11.51 -0.57 13.67
CA ILE A 27 -11.66 0.42 14.73
C ILE A 27 -13.13 0.45 15.12
N THR A 28 -13.41 0.09 16.37
CA THR A 28 -14.76 -0.04 16.89
C THR A 28 -15.10 1.13 17.79
N LEU A 29 -16.20 1.80 17.47
CA LEU A 29 -16.87 2.78 18.32
C LEU A 29 -18.01 2.09 19.05
N ASP A 30 -18.01 2.15 20.37
CA ASP A 30 -19.00 1.50 21.22
C ASP A 30 -19.42 2.41 22.39
N GLU A 31 -20.44 2.01 23.12
CA GLU A 31 -20.80 2.62 24.40
C GLU A 31 -19.62 2.49 25.40
N ALA A 32 -19.37 3.55 26.14
CA ALA A 32 -18.25 3.59 27.07
C ALA A 32 -18.49 2.75 28.33
N ASP A 33 -17.39 2.30 28.96
CA ASP A 33 -17.45 1.80 30.33
C ASP A 33 -18.02 2.89 31.26
N PRO A 34 -19.07 2.60 32.04
CA PRO A 34 -19.74 3.59 32.89
C PRO A 34 -18.83 4.24 33.95
N SER A 35 -17.67 3.66 34.24
CA SER A 35 -16.69 4.21 35.17
C SER A 35 -15.74 5.22 34.54
N ARG A 36 -15.78 5.39 33.23
CA ARG A 36 -14.85 6.25 32.50
C ARG A 36 -15.31 7.70 32.52
N GLU A 37 -14.38 8.59 32.78
CA GLU A 37 -14.63 10.02 32.84
C GLU A 37 -14.05 10.75 31.61
N CYS A 38 -14.84 11.57 31.00
CA CYS A 38 -14.52 12.49 29.90
C CYS A 38 -14.53 13.95 30.37
N TYR A 39 -14.19 14.89 29.50
CA TYR A 39 -14.17 16.32 29.81
C TYR A 39 -15.58 16.88 30.14
N TYR A 40 -16.62 16.20 29.71
CA TYR A 40 -18.03 16.60 29.89
C TYR A 40 -18.75 15.82 31.00
N GLY A 41 -18.06 14.92 31.70
CA GLY A 41 -18.59 14.01 32.74
C GLY A 41 -18.37 12.56 32.38
N PRO A 42 -19.22 11.63 32.83
CA PRO A 42 -19.13 10.23 32.41
C PRO A 42 -19.10 10.12 30.89
N CYS A 43 -18.13 9.31 30.38
CA CYS A 43 -18.04 9.12 28.92
C CYS A 43 -19.27 8.38 28.39
N GLU A 44 -19.78 8.81 27.26
CA GLU A 44 -20.87 8.12 26.57
C GLU A 44 -20.32 7.08 25.57
N PHE A 45 -19.17 7.37 24.97
CA PHE A 45 -18.59 6.54 23.91
C PHE A 45 -17.10 6.26 24.15
N GLU A 46 -16.63 5.13 23.63
CA GLU A 46 -15.21 4.82 23.53
C GLU A 46 -14.88 4.26 22.15
N SER A 47 -13.65 4.51 21.69
CA SER A 47 -13.14 4.16 20.38
C SER A 47 -11.62 4.01 20.41
N ALA A 48 -10.97 3.96 19.26
CA ALA A 48 -9.52 3.98 19.19
C ALA A 48 -8.99 5.02 18.20
N ARG A 49 -7.74 5.44 18.48
CA ARG A 49 -6.88 6.23 17.59
C ARG A 49 -5.52 5.55 17.49
N LEU A 50 -5.14 5.16 16.29
CA LEU A 50 -3.85 4.56 16.00
C LEU A 50 -2.94 5.62 15.39
N ILE A 51 -1.67 5.62 15.76
CA ILE A 51 -0.68 6.57 15.27
C ILE A 51 0.63 5.87 14.91
N THR A 52 1.32 6.40 13.91
CA THR A 52 2.67 5.93 13.52
C THR A 52 3.80 6.80 14.07
N GLN A 53 3.50 7.79 14.91
CA GLN A 53 4.48 8.71 15.49
C GLN A 53 5.64 7.96 16.17
N ASN A 54 6.88 8.35 15.86
CA ASN A 54 8.13 7.71 16.30
C ASN A 54 8.28 6.23 15.88
N LYS A 55 7.51 5.79 14.88
CA LYS A 55 7.58 4.42 14.32
C LYS A 55 7.74 4.42 12.81
N ALA A 56 6.89 5.19 12.10
CA ALA A 56 6.95 5.37 10.67
C ALA A 56 6.48 6.79 10.33
N GLU A 57 7.38 7.56 9.76
CA GLU A 57 7.22 8.96 9.42
C GLU A 57 7.66 9.18 7.98
N PHE A 58 6.92 9.97 7.22
CA PHE A 58 7.09 10.10 5.78
C PHE A 58 7.12 11.57 5.39
N ALA A 59 7.96 11.91 4.42
CA ALA A 59 7.91 13.18 3.71
C ALA A 59 7.75 12.89 2.23
N TYR A 60 6.65 13.39 1.66
CA TYR A 60 6.26 13.20 0.27
C TYR A 60 5.89 11.76 -0.11
N GLY A 61 5.39 11.60 -1.32
CA GLY A 61 4.97 10.33 -1.87
C GLY A 61 3.45 10.18 -2.01
N ARG A 62 3.02 9.00 -2.39
CA ARG A 62 1.60 8.64 -2.41
C ARG A 62 1.26 7.87 -1.14
N ILE A 63 0.28 8.38 -0.41
CA ILE A 63 -0.25 7.75 0.82
C ILE A 63 -1.69 7.36 0.52
N GLU A 64 -2.00 6.06 0.62
CA GLU A 64 -3.33 5.56 0.33
C GLU A 64 -3.81 4.54 1.36
N SER A 65 -5.12 4.48 1.53
CA SER A 65 -5.79 3.46 2.31
C SER A 65 -7.04 2.97 1.59
N ARG A 66 -7.25 1.66 1.60
CA ARG A 66 -8.53 1.08 1.22
C ARG A 66 -9.32 0.78 2.49
N LEU A 67 -10.44 1.45 2.63
CA LEU A 67 -11.21 1.39 3.86
C LEU A 67 -12.72 1.50 3.59
N ARG A 68 -13.52 1.06 4.57
CA ARG A 68 -14.97 1.22 4.57
C ARG A 68 -15.41 1.95 5.84
N VAL A 69 -16.06 3.08 5.64
CA VAL A 69 -16.61 3.90 6.72
C VAL A 69 -17.90 3.28 7.28
N PRO A 70 -18.31 3.61 8.52
CA PRO A 70 -19.50 3.05 9.16
C PRO A 70 -20.81 3.52 8.50
N THR A 71 -21.85 2.68 8.57
CA THR A 71 -23.17 2.93 7.95
C THR A 71 -24.23 3.46 8.94
N GLY A 72 -23.83 4.19 9.94
CA GLY A 72 -24.76 4.72 10.95
C GLY A 72 -25.51 6.00 10.54
N GLY A 73 -26.34 6.50 11.45
CA GLY A 73 -26.93 7.84 11.40
C GLY A 73 -25.93 8.93 11.80
N ASP A 74 -26.39 10.15 11.95
CA ASP A 74 -25.57 11.33 12.23
C ASP A 74 -24.60 11.15 13.41
N GLY A 75 -23.53 11.89 13.41
CA GLY A 75 -22.55 11.98 14.48
C GLY A 75 -21.28 11.16 14.29
N LEU A 76 -21.24 10.16 13.39
CA LEU A 76 -20.06 9.32 13.15
C LEU A 76 -19.04 10.09 12.30
N TRP A 77 -17.76 10.02 12.71
CA TRP A 77 -16.68 10.77 12.07
C TRP A 77 -15.36 9.96 12.08
N PRO A 78 -15.23 8.96 11.21
CA PRO A 78 -13.94 8.30 10.96
C PRO A 78 -13.03 9.19 10.11
N ALA A 79 -11.70 9.09 10.35
CA ALA A 79 -10.70 9.83 9.62
C ALA A 79 -9.43 9.00 9.35
N PHE A 80 -8.80 9.29 8.21
CA PHE A 80 -7.45 8.89 7.86
C PHE A 80 -6.65 10.15 7.49
N TRP A 81 -5.65 10.48 8.25
CA TRP A 81 -4.98 11.76 8.22
C TRP A 81 -3.53 11.69 8.69
N SER A 82 -2.85 12.83 8.73
CA SER A 82 -1.46 12.92 9.16
C SER A 82 -1.15 14.25 9.85
N LEU A 83 -0.16 14.24 10.74
CA LEU A 83 0.36 15.41 11.45
C LEU A 83 1.87 15.53 11.30
N GLY A 84 2.34 16.78 11.25
CA GLY A 84 3.76 17.08 11.24
C GLY A 84 4.48 16.54 12.49
N THR A 85 5.64 15.92 12.30
CA THR A 85 6.41 15.27 13.37
C THR A 85 6.90 16.23 14.44
N ASP A 86 6.95 17.52 14.13
CA ASP A 86 7.35 18.61 15.03
C ASP A 86 6.24 19.08 15.99
N ILE A 87 5.07 18.44 16.00
CA ILE A 87 3.89 18.79 16.82
C ILE A 87 4.20 19.01 18.31
N THR A 88 5.24 18.39 18.84
CA THR A 88 5.61 18.48 20.24
C THR A 88 6.15 19.88 20.62
N TYR A 89 6.83 20.55 19.67
CA TYR A 89 7.44 21.88 19.90
C TYR A 89 6.89 22.96 18.96
N ASN A 90 6.15 22.57 17.94
CA ASN A 90 5.41 23.43 17.04
C ASN A 90 3.93 23.04 17.09
N PRO A 91 3.16 23.53 18.08
CA PRO A 91 1.79 23.09 18.30
C PRO A 91 0.89 23.31 17.07
N TRP A 92 -0.15 22.49 16.98
CA TRP A 92 -1.21 22.68 15.98
C TRP A 92 -1.77 24.11 16.01
N PRO A 93 -2.02 24.74 14.84
CA PRO A 93 -1.88 24.21 13.49
C PRO A 93 -0.48 24.41 12.86
N GLY A 94 0.52 24.90 13.61
CA GLY A 94 1.88 25.15 13.12
C GLY A 94 2.60 23.91 12.61
N ALA A 95 2.33 22.75 13.22
CA ALA A 95 2.86 21.47 12.76
C ALA A 95 2.35 21.08 11.36
N GLY A 96 1.19 21.61 10.95
CA GLY A 96 0.50 21.17 9.72
C GLY A 96 -0.26 19.86 9.90
N GLU A 97 -1.35 19.71 9.16
CA GLU A 97 -2.20 18.54 9.11
C GLU A 97 -2.66 18.30 7.68
N ILE A 98 -2.63 17.05 7.23
CA ILE A 98 -3.15 16.62 5.93
C ILE A 98 -4.17 15.52 6.17
N ASP A 99 -5.43 15.82 5.89
CA ASP A 99 -6.52 14.87 5.98
C ASP A 99 -6.71 14.19 4.64
N VAL A 100 -6.29 12.93 4.56
CA VAL A 100 -6.42 12.12 3.34
C VAL A 100 -7.89 11.80 3.10
N MET A 101 -8.62 11.51 4.17
CA MET A 101 -10.04 11.23 4.16
C MET A 101 -10.68 11.61 5.49
N GLU A 102 -11.70 12.44 5.44
CA GLU A 102 -12.67 12.59 6.51
C GLU A 102 -14.07 12.28 5.98
N TYR A 103 -14.83 11.55 6.77
CA TYR A 103 -16.24 11.25 6.52
C TYR A 103 -17.08 11.66 7.71
N VAL A 104 -18.22 12.30 7.45
CA VAL A 104 -19.22 12.57 8.47
C VAL A 104 -20.57 12.00 8.04
N SER A 105 -21.14 11.14 8.87
CA SER A 105 -22.34 10.37 8.50
C SER A 105 -23.58 11.21 8.19
N ARG A 106 -23.64 12.47 8.65
CA ARG A 106 -24.70 13.43 8.29
C ARG A 106 -24.65 13.86 6.81
N LEU A 107 -23.53 13.60 6.11
CA LEU A 107 -23.30 13.88 4.69
C LEU A 107 -22.83 12.58 4.00
N PRO A 108 -23.69 11.56 3.90
CA PRO A 108 -23.24 10.20 3.59
C PRO A 108 -22.72 10.00 2.16
N ASN A 109 -22.87 10.99 1.30
CA ASN A 109 -22.37 10.97 -0.07
C ASN A 109 -21.07 11.76 -0.24
N GLU A 110 -20.59 12.44 0.82
CA GLU A 110 -19.48 13.37 0.72
C GLU A 110 -18.23 12.85 1.45
N ILE A 111 -17.08 13.11 0.85
CA ILE A 111 -15.74 12.88 1.43
C ILE A 111 -14.99 14.19 1.39
N PHE A 112 -14.24 14.45 2.44
CA PHE A 112 -13.43 15.65 2.60
C PHE A 112 -11.94 15.30 2.56
N GLY A 113 -11.20 16.08 1.78
CA GLY A 113 -9.75 16.12 1.79
C GLY A 113 -9.29 17.52 2.16
N THR A 114 -8.47 17.65 3.19
CA THR A 114 -8.25 18.94 3.84
C THR A 114 -6.76 19.14 4.16
N ILE A 115 -6.34 20.42 4.21
CA ILE A 115 -5.11 20.80 4.88
C ILE A 115 -5.39 21.87 5.94
N HIS A 116 -4.67 21.75 7.07
CA HIS A 116 -4.65 22.75 8.13
C HIS A 116 -3.25 23.27 8.37
N GLY A 117 -3.15 24.59 8.51
CA GLY A 117 -1.93 25.30 8.84
C GLY A 117 -2.21 26.66 9.46
N PRO A 118 -1.18 27.42 9.83
CA PRO A 118 -1.35 28.75 10.43
C PRO A 118 -2.15 29.69 9.52
N GLY A 119 -3.31 30.14 10.01
CA GLY A 119 -4.22 31.03 9.28
C GLY A 119 -5.24 30.34 8.39
N TYR A 120 -5.20 29.00 8.29
CA TYR A 120 -6.19 28.17 7.60
C TYR A 120 -6.35 26.85 8.36
N ALA A 121 -7.12 26.88 9.44
CA ALA A 121 -7.30 25.71 10.31
C ALA A 121 -8.70 25.66 10.90
N GLY A 122 -9.16 24.47 11.30
CA GLY A 122 -10.53 24.25 11.79
C GLY A 122 -11.55 24.63 10.72
N GLY A 123 -12.55 25.43 11.06
CA GLY A 123 -13.58 25.87 10.12
C GLY A 123 -13.12 26.75 8.97
N GLU A 124 -11.89 27.27 9.01
CA GLU A 124 -11.27 28.09 7.97
C GLU A 124 -10.20 27.30 7.16
N SER A 125 -10.21 25.96 7.27
CA SER A 125 -9.28 25.08 6.55
C SER A 125 -9.46 25.14 5.03
N PHE A 126 -8.43 24.74 4.30
CA PHE A 126 -8.51 24.58 2.85
C PHE A 126 -8.90 23.16 2.52
N SER A 127 -10.13 22.97 2.06
CA SER A 127 -10.75 21.66 1.87
C SER A 127 -11.34 21.48 0.48
N GLY A 128 -11.23 20.27 -0.06
CA GLY A 128 -11.99 19.82 -1.21
C GLY A 128 -13.03 18.78 -0.81
N ILE A 129 -14.17 18.81 -1.46
CA ILE A 129 -15.29 17.90 -1.23
C ILE A 129 -15.48 17.05 -2.47
N PHE A 130 -15.53 15.73 -2.28
CA PHE A 130 -15.96 14.79 -3.32
C PHE A 130 -17.39 14.35 -3.02
N ASP A 131 -18.33 14.72 -3.90
CA ASP A 131 -19.71 14.18 -3.86
C ASP A 131 -19.77 12.92 -4.71
N PHE A 132 -19.91 11.77 -4.06
CA PHE A 132 -19.96 10.45 -4.71
C PHE A 132 -21.30 10.22 -5.45
N GLY A 133 -22.31 11.06 -5.21
CA GLY A 133 -23.64 10.97 -5.81
C GLY A 133 -24.54 9.91 -5.17
N GLU A 134 -23.99 8.99 -4.38
CA GLU A 134 -24.67 7.99 -3.57
C GLU A 134 -23.92 7.77 -2.27
N ARG A 135 -24.43 6.93 -1.38
CA ARG A 135 -23.78 6.67 -0.08
C ARG A 135 -22.43 5.98 -0.27
N VAL A 136 -21.38 6.63 0.21
CA VAL A 136 -19.99 6.12 0.15
C VAL A 136 -19.73 4.99 1.16
N ASP A 137 -20.56 4.88 2.21
CA ASP A 137 -20.40 3.91 3.29
C ASP A 137 -20.88 2.48 2.95
N LEU A 138 -21.38 2.25 1.74
CA LEU A 138 -21.89 0.94 1.31
C LEU A 138 -20.79 -0.02 0.84
N ALA A 139 -19.59 0.48 0.53
CA ALA A 139 -18.49 -0.31 -0.03
C ALA A 139 -17.13 0.11 0.54
N TYR A 140 -16.10 -0.66 0.21
CA TYR A 140 -14.71 -0.24 0.37
C TYR A 140 -14.33 0.69 -0.78
N HIS A 141 -13.69 1.78 -0.45
CA HIS A 141 -13.11 2.73 -1.39
C HIS A 141 -11.63 2.95 -1.10
N THR A 142 -10.89 3.36 -2.11
CA THR A 142 -9.47 3.74 -1.97
C THR A 142 -9.36 5.25 -1.91
N TYR A 143 -8.84 5.74 -0.81
CA TYR A 143 -8.58 7.16 -0.56
C TYR A 143 -7.08 7.39 -0.57
N ALA A 144 -6.64 8.41 -1.29
CA ALA A 144 -5.21 8.68 -1.40
C ALA A 144 -4.89 10.17 -1.50
N VAL A 145 -3.67 10.50 -1.09
CA VAL A 145 -3.01 11.76 -1.47
C VAL A 145 -1.72 11.45 -2.22
N GLU A 146 -1.44 12.27 -3.23
CA GLU A 146 -0.10 12.43 -3.78
C GLU A 146 0.47 13.74 -3.25
N TRP A 147 1.53 13.62 -2.50
CA TRP A 147 2.17 14.72 -1.81
C TRP A 147 3.59 14.94 -2.35
N GLU A 148 3.78 16.07 -2.99
CA GLU A 148 5.03 16.52 -3.59
C GLU A 148 5.47 17.84 -2.93
N PRO A 149 6.70 18.30 -3.12
CA PRO A 149 7.06 19.68 -2.78
C PRO A 149 6.08 20.67 -3.39
N GLU A 150 5.55 21.57 -2.55
CA GLU A 150 4.62 22.64 -2.95
C GLU A 150 3.30 22.16 -3.58
N LYS A 151 2.91 20.88 -3.42
CA LYS A 151 1.66 20.36 -3.99
C LYS A 151 1.13 19.14 -3.25
N ILE A 152 -0.18 19.10 -3.02
CA ILE A 152 -0.91 17.93 -2.51
C ILE A 152 -2.15 17.73 -3.37
N ARG A 153 -2.40 16.48 -3.80
CA ARG A 153 -3.57 16.09 -4.59
C ARG A 153 -4.32 14.95 -3.90
N TRP A 154 -5.63 15.03 -3.90
CA TRP A 154 -6.51 14.01 -3.29
C TRP A 154 -7.26 13.21 -4.33
N TYR A 155 -7.35 11.91 -4.07
CA TYR A 155 -7.99 10.94 -4.95
C TYR A 155 -8.98 10.07 -4.18
N LEU A 156 -10.13 9.79 -4.82
CA LEU A 156 -11.04 8.73 -4.41
C LEU A 156 -11.20 7.75 -5.57
N ASP A 157 -10.90 6.46 -5.32
CA ASP A 157 -10.90 5.38 -6.32
C ASP A 157 -10.11 5.75 -7.60
N GLY A 158 -8.97 6.43 -7.42
CA GLY A 158 -8.12 6.91 -8.50
C GLY A 158 -8.58 8.18 -9.20
N GLN A 159 -9.77 8.71 -8.86
CA GLN A 159 -10.25 9.96 -9.41
C GLN A 159 -9.72 11.15 -8.61
N LEU A 160 -8.94 12.03 -9.24
CA LEU A 160 -8.51 13.31 -8.67
C LEU A 160 -9.72 14.21 -8.44
N TYR A 161 -9.88 14.74 -7.21
CA TYR A 161 -10.98 15.65 -6.90
C TYR A 161 -10.56 16.96 -6.23
N HIS A 162 -9.36 17.03 -5.66
CA HIS A 162 -8.86 18.22 -5.00
C HIS A 162 -7.34 18.35 -5.17
N GLU A 163 -6.86 19.59 -5.24
CA GLU A 163 -5.45 19.93 -5.27
C GLU A 163 -5.23 21.15 -4.38
N ALA A 164 -4.11 21.19 -3.66
CA ALA A 164 -3.66 22.32 -2.89
C ALA A 164 -2.21 22.68 -3.26
N VAL A 165 -1.95 23.98 -3.41
CA VAL A 165 -0.62 24.56 -3.64
C VAL A 165 -0.40 25.76 -2.72
N PRO A 166 0.84 26.24 -2.49
CA PRO A 166 1.11 27.39 -1.61
C PRO A 166 0.30 28.65 -1.94
N ALA A 167 -0.04 28.87 -3.21
CA ALA A 167 -0.82 30.01 -3.64
C ALA A 167 -2.26 30.01 -3.08
N ASP A 168 -2.84 28.85 -2.79
CA ASP A 168 -4.22 28.72 -2.30
C ASP A 168 -4.37 29.18 -0.85
N VAL A 169 -3.28 29.10 -0.09
CA VAL A 169 -3.26 29.50 1.33
C VAL A 169 -2.55 30.84 1.58
N ALA A 170 -1.98 31.46 0.53
CA ALA A 170 -1.28 32.74 0.65
C ALA A 170 -2.18 33.86 1.19
N PRO A 171 -1.69 34.77 2.06
CA PRO A 171 -0.29 34.96 2.47
C PRO A 171 0.17 34.06 3.64
N ASN A 172 -0.61 33.09 4.03
CA ASN A 172 -0.26 32.18 5.13
C ASN A 172 0.85 31.20 4.72
N PRO A 173 1.64 30.68 5.67
CA PRO A 173 2.75 29.81 5.35
C PRO A 173 2.27 28.43 4.89
N TRP A 174 2.96 27.87 3.88
CA TRP A 174 2.87 26.46 3.50
C TRP A 174 3.77 25.65 4.45
N VAL A 175 3.21 24.66 5.18
CA VAL A 175 3.90 23.98 6.27
C VAL A 175 4.11 22.47 6.01
N PHE A 176 3.99 22.04 4.77
CA PHE A 176 3.97 20.62 4.36
C PHE A 176 5.29 20.15 3.73
N GLU A 177 6.43 20.73 4.11
CA GLU A 177 7.76 20.37 3.59
C GLU A 177 8.64 19.72 4.65
N LYS A 178 8.04 18.80 5.41
CA LYS A 178 8.70 18.09 6.51
C LYS A 178 8.02 16.73 6.71
N PRO A 179 8.61 15.80 7.48
CA PRO A 179 7.96 14.52 7.74
C PRO A 179 6.66 14.64 8.53
N PHE A 180 5.71 13.78 8.22
CA PHE A 180 4.42 13.60 8.89
C PHE A 180 4.27 12.15 9.34
N PHE A 181 3.55 11.93 10.43
CA PHE A 181 3.11 10.61 10.86
C PHE A 181 1.61 10.42 10.59
N LEU A 182 1.19 9.18 10.38
CA LEU A 182 -0.16 8.82 10.00
C LEU A 182 -1.03 8.57 11.22
N LEU A 183 -2.33 8.88 11.07
CA LEU A 183 -3.36 8.62 12.07
C LEU A 183 -4.58 7.96 11.42
N LEU A 184 -5.17 7.04 12.15
CA LEU A 184 -6.50 6.46 11.90
C LEU A 184 -7.30 6.58 13.17
N ASN A 185 -8.48 7.16 13.11
CA ASN A 185 -9.37 7.21 14.27
C ASN A 185 -10.84 7.17 13.87
N PHE A 186 -11.65 6.83 14.84
CA PHE A 186 -13.10 6.90 14.70
C PHE A 186 -13.67 7.77 15.81
N ALA A 187 -13.99 9.01 15.47
CA ALA A 187 -14.61 9.98 16.36
C ALA A 187 -16.14 9.93 16.29
N ILE A 188 -16.79 10.51 17.28
CA ILE A 188 -18.24 10.73 17.31
C ILE A 188 -18.57 12.10 17.92
N GLY A 189 -19.57 12.74 17.37
CA GLY A 189 -19.99 14.06 17.84
C GLY A 189 -19.04 15.17 17.41
N GLY A 190 -18.94 16.17 18.24
CA GLY A 190 -18.06 17.31 18.01
C GLY A 190 -18.52 18.29 16.95
N ASN A 191 -17.69 19.29 16.70
CA ASN A 191 -18.03 20.40 15.81
C ASN A 191 -18.27 19.97 14.36
N PHE A 192 -17.55 18.93 13.89
CA PHE A 192 -17.67 18.45 12.51
C PHE A 192 -18.57 17.22 12.39
N GLY A 193 -18.50 16.25 13.30
CA GLY A 193 -19.37 15.08 13.29
C GLY A 193 -20.85 15.43 13.51
N GLY A 194 -21.10 16.47 14.31
CA GLY A 194 -22.46 16.89 14.68
C GLY A 194 -23.03 16.10 15.84
N THR A 195 -24.32 16.30 16.12
CA THR A 195 -25.01 15.60 17.21
C THR A 195 -25.25 14.14 16.84
N PRO A 196 -24.82 13.16 17.68
CA PRO A 196 -25.11 11.76 17.41
C PRO A 196 -26.61 11.47 17.30
N ASP A 197 -26.98 10.70 16.29
CA ASP A 197 -28.36 10.21 16.16
C ASP A 197 -28.63 9.22 17.30
N PRO A 198 -29.67 9.47 18.16
CA PRO A 198 -30.01 8.57 19.24
C PRO A 198 -30.53 7.19 18.77
N ALA A 199 -30.83 7.05 17.48
CA ALA A 199 -31.19 5.77 16.86
C ALA A 199 -29.97 4.94 16.38
N ASN A 200 -28.75 5.47 16.49
CA ASN A 200 -27.56 4.70 16.16
C ASN A 200 -27.47 3.46 17.04
N LEU A 201 -27.20 2.32 16.38
CA LEU A 201 -26.90 1.07 17.06
C LEU A 201 -25.39 0.94 17.21
N TYR A 202 -24.93 0.52 18.36
CA TYR A 202 -23.54 0.26 18.66
C TYR A 202 -23.30 -1.24 18.89
N PRO A 203 -22.12 -1.81 18.61
CA PRO A 203 -20.94 -1.09 18.08
C PRO A 203 -21.08 -0.68 16.61
N GLN A 204 -20.32 0.36 16.24
CA GLN A 204 -20.08 0.77 14.84
C GLN A 204 -18.63 0.45 14.49
N GLU A 205 -18.38 0.09 13.23
CA GLU A 205 -17.08 -0.36 12.78
C GLU A 205 -16.55 0.49 11.61
N TYR A 206 -15.29 0.89 11.73
CA TYR A 206 -14.48 1.48 10.69
C TYR A 206 -13.45 0.44 10.26
N LEU A 207 -13.56 -0.05 9.01
CA LEU A 207 -12.77 -1.17 8.51
C LEU A 207 -11.66 -0.66 7.59
N VAL A 208 -10.43 -1.07 7.84
CA VAL A 208 -9.24 -0.70 7.05
C VAL A 208 -8.60 -1.98 6.51
N ASP A 209 -8.66 -2.16 5.19
CA ASP A 209 -8.05 -3.29 4.49
C ASP A 209 -6.51 -3.12 4.45
N TYR A 210 -6.04 -1.94 4.01
CA TYR A 210 -4.62 -1.61 4.04
C TYR A 210 -4.38 -0.11 4.18
N VAL A 211 -3.18 0.23 4.63
CA VAL A 211 -2.54 1.53 4.44
C VAL A 211 -1.22 1.28 3.70
N ARG A 212 -0.97 2.03 2.63
CA ARG A 212 0.25 1.94 1.83
C ARG A 212 0.87 3.32 1.65
N VAL A 213 2.18 3.37 1.70
CA VAL A 213 2.96 4.58 1.42
C VAL A 213 3.98 4.26 0.35
N PHE A 214 3.92 5.01 -0.74
CA PHE A 214 4.83 4.91 -1.85
C PHE A 214 5.67 6.20 -1.87
N GLN A 215 6.98 6.07 -1.67
CA GLN A 215 7.89 7.20 -1.61
C GLN A 215 8.84 7.21 -2.80
N GLY A 216 9.12 8.39 -3.27
CA GLY A 216 10.00 8.67 -4.38
C GLY A 216 9.27 9.41 -5.50
N PRO A 217 9.98 10.14 -6.36
CA PRO A 217 9.41 10.53 -7.64
C PRO A 217 8.99 9.26 -8.39
N ASP A 218 8.02 9.36 -9.29
CA ASP A 218 7.74 8.27 -10.24
C ASP A 218 8.96 8.11 -11.17
N THR A 219 10.01 7.54 -10.58
CA THR A 219 11.23 7.13 -11.26
C THR A 219 11.33 5.62 -11.33
N ALA A 220 10.27 4.92 -10.86
CA ALA A 220 10.24 3.48 -10.93
C ALA A 220 10.36 3.02 -12.38
N GLU A 221 11.34 2.17 -12.63
CA GLU A 221 11.49 1.56 -13.93
C GLU A 221 10.25 0.74 -14.28
N ARG A 222 9.72 0.91 -15.50
CA ARG A 222 8.50 0.24 -15.95
C ARG A 222 8.84 -0.94 -16.82
N PHE A 223 8.25 -2.08 -16.48
CA PHE A 223 8.32 -3.30 -17.28
C PHE A 223 6.91 -3.70 -17.69
N GLU A 224 6.76 -4.18 -18.91
CA GLU A 224 5.47 -4.52 -19.47
C GLU A 224 5.51 -5.83 -20.24
N THR A 225 4.38 -6.48 -20.33
CA THR A 225 4.11 -7.58 -21.24
C THR A 225 2.63 -7.59 -21.59
N THR A 226 2.27 -8.34 -22.61
CA THR A 226 0.86 -8.49 -23.02
C THR A 226 0.41 -9.92 -22.84
N PHE A 227 -0.82 -10.09 -22.41
CA PHE A 227 -1.47 -11.39 -22.38
C PHE A 227 -2.85 -11.30 -23.06
N VAL A 228 -3.34 -12.42 -23.53
CA VAL A 228 -4.67 -12.52 -24.14
C VAL A 228 -5.53 -13.41 -23.24
N ASP A 229 -6.64 -12.87 -22.75
CA ASP A 229 -7.71 -13.67 -22.15
C ASP A 229 -8.73 -13.99 -23.26
N ALA A 230 -8.83 -15.26 -23.59
CA ALA A 230 -9.76 -15.79 -24.61
C ALA A 230 -10.87 -16.62 -23.97
N THR A 231 -11.09 -16.49 -22.66
CA THR A 231 -12.05 -17.30 -21.90
C THR A 231 -13.29 -16.49 -21.52
N ASP A 232 -14.44 -17.17 -21.43
CA ASP A 232 -15.70 -16.57 -20.98
C ASP A 232 -15.90 -16.69 -19.45
N GLY A 233 -14.84 -16.89 -18.68
CA GLY A 233 -14.91 -17.12 -17.22
C GLY A 233 -13.61 -16.80 -16.49
N TRP A 234 -13.60 -17.08 -15.21
CA TRP A 234 -12.40 -16.88 -14.39
C TRP A 234 -11.24 -17.74 -14.88
N THR A 235 -10.16 -17.10 -15.21
CA THR A 235 -8.90 -17.74 -15.62
C THR A 235 -7.75 -17.23 -14.78
N GLN A 236 -6.84 -18.11 -14.40
CA GLN A 236 -5.57 -17.70 -13.80
C GLN A 236 -4.59 -17.38 -14.92
N VAL A 237 -4.13 -16.14 -14.96
CA VAL A 237 -3.03 -15.72 -15.83
C VAL A 237 -1.75 -15.76 -15.02
N SER A 238 -0.74 -16.47 -15.50
CA SER A 238 0.61 -16.51 -14.92
C SER A 238 1.59 -15.92 -15.92
N ILE A 239 2.26 -14.86 -15.54
CA ILE A 239 3.24 -14.17 -16.36
C ILE A 239 4.61 -14.43 -15.73
N PRO A 240 5.53 -15.11 -16.41
CA PRO A 240 6.92 -15.21 -15.96
C PRO A 240 7.53 -13.81 -15.92
N LEU A 241 8.31 -13.51 -14.88
CA LEU A 241 8.97 -12.21 -14.77
C LEU A 241 9.99 -11.98 -15.90
N ASP A 242 10.58 -13.06 -16.41
CA ASP A 242 11.49 -13.03 -17.58
C ASP A 242 10.79 -12.62 -18.90
N ASP A 243 9.46 -12.68 -18.94
CA ASP A 243 8.67 -12.23 -20.10
C ASP A 243 8.33 -10.73 -20.02
N LEU A 244 8.68 -10.06 -18.92
CA LEU A 244 8.53 -8.64 -18.78
C LEU A 244 9.68 -7.92 -19.49
N ILE A 245 9.35 -7.04 -20.39
CA ILE A 245 10.30 -6.19 -21.11
C ILE A 245 10.24 -4.77 -20.57
N ARG A 246 11.37 -4.11 -20.53
CA ARG A 246 11.42 -2.69 -20.15
C ARG A 246 10.57 -1.88 -21.12
N SER A 247 9.58 -1.14 -20.60
CA SER A 247 8.70 -0.31 -21.40
C SER A 247 9.46 0.81 -22.12
N ASP A 248 9.00 1.18 -23.29
CA ASP A 248 9.52 2.36 -24.00
C ASP A 248 9.07 3.68 -23.36
N GLU A 249 8.00 3.63 -22.53
CA GLU A 249 7.44 4.78 -21.80
C GLU A 249 7.97 4.81 -20.34
N GLN A 250 9.20 5.23 -20.17
CA GLN A 250 9.83 5.36 -18.86
C GLN A 250 9.60 6.73 -18.23
N PRO A 251 9.39 6.81 -16.90
CA PRO A 251 9.44 8.08 -16.17
C PRO A 251 10.79 8.77 -16.32
N ALA A 252 10.78 10.10 -16.25
CA ALA A 252 12.03 10.87 -16.31
C ALA A 252 12.91 10.55 -15.09
N GLY A 253 14.11 10.03 -15.36
CA GLY A 253 15.07 9.65 -14.31
C GLY A 253 14.91 8.21 -13.82
N ALA A 254 14.07 7.39 -14.46
CA ALA A 254 14.04 5.95 -14.18
C ALA A 254 15.44 5.33 -14.39
N PRO A 255 15.89 4.46 -13.47
CA PRO A 255 17.12 3.72 -13.64
C PRO A 255 17.05 2.80 -14.88
N ASP A 256 18.18 2.25 -15.29
CA ASP A 256 18.29 1.23 -16.33
C ASP A 256 19.16 0.12 -15.77
N ASP A 257 18.72 -0.49 -14.69
CA ASP A 257 19.44 -1.49 -13.90
C ASP A 257 18.70 -2.84 -13.84
N GLY A 258 17.55 -2.93 -14.51
CA GLY A 258 16.78 -4.15 -14.66
C GLY A 258 15.68 -4.32 -13.61
N LEU A 259 14.85 -5.34 -13.79
CA LEU A 259 13.72 -5.61 -12.91
C LEU A 259 14.20 -6.07 -11.52
N GLY A 260 14.15 -5.17 -10.55
CA GLY A 260 14.37 -5.46 -9.14
C GLY A 260 13.06 -5.86 -8.45
N LEU A 261 12.97 -7.10 -7.93
CA LEU A 261 11.75 -7.60 -7.28
C LEU A 261 11.56 -7.08 -5.86
N ASP A 262 12.57 -6.57 -5.25
CA ASP A 262 12.59 -5.88 -3.96
C ASP A 262 12.10 -4.42 -4.05
N GLU A 263 11.95 -3.89 -5.28
CA GLU A 263 11.55 -2.53 -5.56
C GLU A 263 10.25 -2.43 -6.39
N VAL A 264 9.40 -3.46 -6.38
CA VAL A 264 8.12 -3.43 -7.11
C VAL A 264 7.14 -2.48 -6.42
N TRP A 265 6.87 -1.35 -7.05
CA TRP A 265 6.01 -0.28 -6.55
C TRP A 265 4.52 -0.50 -6.84
N GLY A 266 4.20 -1.25 -7.88
CA GLY A 266 2.82 -1.51 -8.26
C GLY A 266 2.65 -2.30 -9.54
N TYR A 267 1.40 -2.56 -9.88
CA TYR A 267 0.97 -3.21 -11.11
C TYR A 267 -0.09 -2.36 -11.79
N ASP A 268 0.03 -2.20 -13.09
CA ASP A 268 -1.00 -1.58 -13.92
C ASP A 268 -1.49 -2.58 -14.98
N ILE A 269 -2.78 -2.59 -15.24
CA ILE A 269 -3.38 -3.39 -16.31
C ILE A 269 -4.11 -2.46 -17.27
N THR A 270 -3.51 -2.26 -18.40
CA THR A 270 -4.13 -1.50 -19.49
C THR A 270 -5.07 -2.39 -20.28
N LEU A 271 -6.34 -2.03 -20.29
CA LEU A 271 -7.38 -2.73 -21.04
C LEU A 271 -7.62 -2.05 -22.40
N PRO A 272 -7.98 -2.84 -23.44
CA PRO A 272 -8.37 -2.23 -24.69
C PRO A 272 -9.62 -1.38 -24.51
N ALA A 273 -9.75 -0.29 -25.30
CA ALA A 273 -10.91 0.60 -25.29
C ALA A 273 -12.14 -0.09 -25.88
N VAL A 274 -12.77 -0.97 -25.11
CA VAL A 274 -13.99 -1.71 -25.46
C VAL A 274 -15.02 -1.57 -24.36
N GLU A 275 -16.30 -1.56 -24.71
CA GLU A 275 -17.38 -1.62 -23.72
C GLU A 275 -17.47 -3.04 -23.14
N SER A 276 -16.69 -3.32 -22.11
CA SER A 276 -16.68 -4.59 -21.42
C SER A 276 -16.37 -4.38 -19.95
N THR A 277 -16.88 -5.27 -19.10
CA THR A 277 -16.57 -5.30 -17.67
C THR A 277 -15.50 -6.33 -17.42
N PHE A 278 -14.37 -5.91 -16.84
CA PHE A 278 -13.29 -6.78 -16.42
C PHE A 278 -13.29 -6.86 -14.92
N LEU A 279 -13.16 -8.07 -14.39
CA LEU A 279 -13.07 -8.33 -12.96
C LEU A 279 -11.71 -8.98 -12.68
N PHE A 280 -11.03 -8.50 -11.65
CA PHE A 280 -9.74 -9.04 -11.22
C PHE A 280 -9.86 -9.51 -9.77
N ASP A 281 -9.35 -10.72 -9.49
CA ASP A 281 -9.24 -11.26 -8.15
C ASP A 281 -7.78 -11.67 -7.90
N ARG A 282 -7.16 -11.10 -6.89
CA ARG A 282 -5.83 -11.41 -6.39
C ARG A 282 -4.67 -11.29 -7.38
N PHE A 283 -3.91 -10.26 -7.20
CA PHE A 283 -2.54 -10.17 -7.72
C PHE A 283 -1.56 -10.73 -6.68
N ARG A 284 -0.63 -11.55 -7.10
CA ARG A 284 0.46 -12.03 -6.26
C ARG A 284 1.68 -12.39 -7.09
N THR A 285 2.86 -12.10 -6.57
CA THR A 285 4.09 -12.72 -7.02
C THR A 285 4.24 -14.05 -6.28
N THR A 286 4.43 -15.13 -7.02
CA THR A 286 4.80 -16.42 -6.44
C THR A 286 6.20 -16.77 -6.93
N PRO A 287 7.14 -17.13 -6.04
CA PRO A 287 8.39 -17.70 -6.52
C PRO A 287 8.07 -18.90 -7.43
N ILE A 288 8.62 -18.90 -8.63
CA ILE A 288 8.63 -20.14 -9.43
C ILE A 288 9.49 -21.12 -8.63
N PRO A 289 8.96 -22.30 -8.27
CA PRO A 289 9.82 -23.28 -7.63
C PRO A 289 11.03 -23.53 -8.53
N PRO A 290 12.23 -23.57 -7.95
CA PRO A 290 13.42 -23.84 -8.74
C PRO A 290 13.24 -25.13 -9.54
N PRO A 291 13.76 -25.22 -10.77
CA PRO A 291 13.56 -26.37 -11.63
C PRO A 291 14.07 -27.66 -11.00
N SER A 292 13.33 -28.74 -11.19
CA SER A 292 13.76 -30.08 -10.78
C SER A 292 14.85 -30.67 -11.67
N ASP A 293 15.00 -30.13 -12.90
CA ASP A 293 15.93 -30.63 -13.89
C ASP A 293 16.63 -29.45 -14.58
N VAL A 294 17.96 -29.48 -14.66
CA VAL A 294 18.79 -28.47 -15.34
C VAL A 294 19.80 -29.16 -16.22
N VAL A 295 19.97 -28.66 -17.45
CA VAL A 295 20.95 -29.19 -18.39
C VAL A 295 22.16 -28.25 -18.51
N VAL A 296 23.34 -28.76 -18.27
CA VAL A 296 24.61 -28.06 -18.53
C VAL A 296 24.90 -28.12 -20.03
N THR A 297 25.02 -26.98 -20.66
CA THR A 297 25.20 -26.85 -22.12
C THR A 297 26.56 -26.33 -22.54
N THR A 298 27.39 -25.91 -21.59
CA THR A 298 28.77 -25.46 -21.87
C THR A 298 29.76 -25.99 -20.85
N ALA A 299 31.00 -26.24 -21.31
CA ALA A 299 32.14 -26.62 -20.46
C ALA A 299 32.85 -25.42 -19.80
N ALA A 300 32.33 -24.20 -19.96
CA ALA A 300 32.85 -23.02 -19.32
C ALA A 300 32.77 -23.09 -17.79
N ASP A 301 33.69 -22.44 -17.08
CA ASP A 301 33.70 -22.36 -15.61
C ASP A 301 32.49 -21.59 -15.04
N SER A 302 32.01 -20.55 -15.76
CA SER A 302 30.91 -19.67 -15.33
C SER A 302 30.14 -19.14 -16.53
N GLY A 303 29.01 -18.47 -16.25
CA GLY A 303 28.06 -17.95 -17.23
C GLY A 303 26.92 -18.94 -17.53
N ASP A 304 25.96 -18.49 -18.31
CA ASP A 304 24.75 -19.24 -18.62
C ASP A 304 25.04 -20.62 -19.21
N GLY A 305 24.34 -21.64 -18.69
CA GLY A 305 24.50 -23.02 -19.10
C GLY A 305 25.75 -23.72 -18.57
N SER A 306 26.58 -23.08 -17.74
CA SER A 306 27.70 -23.73 -17.05
C SER A 306 27.19 -24.60 -15.87
N LEU A 307 28.07 -25.52 -15.39
CA LEU A 307 27.75 -26.29 -14.17
C LEU A 307 27.58 -25.38 -12.95
N ARG A 308 28.29 -24.29 -12.86
CA ARG A 308 28.16 -23.31 -11.78
C ARG A 308 26.80 -22.63 -11.83
N ASP A 309 26.37 -22.21 -13.00
CA ASP A 309 25.01 -21.66 -13.22
C ASP A 309 23.93 -22.71 -12.92
N ALA A 310 24.08 -23.91 -13.35
CA ALA A 310 23.12 -25.01 -13.05
C ALA A 310 22.95 -25.22 -11.54
N LEU A 311 24.03 -25.17 -10.76
CA LEU A 311 24.01 -25.32 -9.30
C LEU A 311 23.31 -24.15 -8.59
N THR A 312 23.28 -22.96 -9.16
CA THR A 312 22.55 -21.82 -8.59
C THR A 312 21.06 -21.85 -8.86
N ARG A 313 20.64 -22.55 -9.93
CA ARG A 313 19.24 -22.59 -10.38
C ARG A 313 18.47 -23.84 -9.94
N ILE A 314 19.16 -24.96 -9.70
CA ILE A 314 18.53 -26.24 -9.37
C ILE A 314 17.83 -26.20 -8.01
N GLY A 315 16.64 -26.78 -7.94
CA GLY A 315 15.91 -26.97 -6.68
C GLY A 315 16.42 -28.15 -5.85
N PRO A 316 15.96 -28.23 -4.58
CA PRO A 316 16.25 -29.39 -3.73
C PRO A 316 15.83 -30.69 -4.37
N ASP A 317 16.69 -31.72 -4.24
CA ASP A 317 16.51 -33.06 -4.82
C ASP A 317 16.42 -33.09 -6.38
N GLY A 318 16.80 -32.00 -7.03
CA GLY A 318 16.81 -31.87 -8.49
C GLY A 318 17.96 -32.63 -9.15
N THR A 319 17.87 -32.75 -10.48
CA THR A 319 18.86 -33.46 -11.29
C THR A 319 19.53 -32.51 -12.29
N ILE A 320 20.85 -32.43 -12.23
CA ILE A 320 21.67 -31.72 -13.23
C ILE A 320 22.19 -32.78 -14.21
N THR A 321 21.87 -32.60 -15.49
CA THR A 321 22.37 -33.43 -16.60
C THR A 321 23.28 -32.61 -17.50
N PHE A 322 23.92 -33.25 -18.48
CA PHE A 322 24.82 -32.60 -19.41
C PHE A 322 24.40 -32.84 -20.86
N ASP A 323 24.49 -31.79 -21.68
CA ASP A 323 24.24 -31.92 -23.11
C ASP A 323 25.19 -32.95 -23.71
N PRO A 324 24.72 -33.91 -24.53
CA PRO A 324 25.55 -34.91 -25.21
C PRO A 324 26.71 -34.29 -26.04
N ALA A 325 26.57 -33.05 -26.49
CA ALA A 325 27.64 -32.32 -27.19
C ALA A 325 28.88 -32.09 -26.32
N LEU A 326 28.73 -32.18 -24.99
CA LEU A 326 29.87 -32.04 -24.05
C LEU A 326 30.65 -33.35 -23.85
N ALA A 327 30.28 -34.44 -24.54
CA ALA A 327 30.99 -35.74 -24.45
C ALA A 327 32.50 -35.57 -24.74
N GLY A 328 33.34 -36.06 -23.82
CA GLY A 328 34.80 -35.95 -23.90
C GLY A 328 35.37 -34.57 -23.54
N SER A 329 34.52 -33.61 -23.18
CA SER A 329 34.98 -32.29 -22.72
C SER A 329 35.49 -32.36 -21.27
N THR A 330 36.19 -31.29 -20.84
CA THR A 330 36.61 -31.09 -19.43
C THR A 330 36.10 -29.73 -18.97
N ILE A 331 35.41 -29.69 -17.84
CA ILE A 331 35.03 -28.45 -17.17
C ILE A 331 36.14 -28.06 -16.22
N GLY A 332 36.89 -27.01 -16.58
CA GLY A 332 37.99 -26.49 -15.77
C GLY A 332 37.51 -25.40 -14.81
N LEU A 333 37.69 -25.57 -13.53
CA LEU A 333 37.33 -24.59 -12.53
C LEU A 333 38.47 -23.60 -12.32
N THR A 334 38.29 -22.36 -12.78
CA THR A 334 39.29 -21.27 -12.69
C THR A 334 38.88 -20.17 -11.72
N SER A 335 37.58 -20.06 -11.39
CA SER A 335 37.03 -19.05 -10.48
C SER A 335 36.71 -19.57 -9.06
N GLY A 336 37.39 -20.65 -8.65
CA GLY A 336 37.24 -21.24 -7.33
C GLY A 336 36.32 -22.47 -7.29
N GLN A 337 36.09 -22.98 -6.09
CA GLN A 337 35.28 -24.19 -5.87
C GLN A 337 33.83 -23.99 -6.29
N LEU A 338 33.16 -25.08 -6.65
CA LEU A 338 31.71 -25.12 -6.77
C LEU A 338 31.07 -25.24 -5.38
N LEU A 339 30.07 -24.42 -5.13
CA LEU A 339 29.27 -24.52 -3.93
C LEU A 339 28.05 -25.40 -4.25
N VAL A 340 27.84 -26.41 -3.42
CA VAL A 340 26.65 -27.28 -3.45
C VAL A 340 26.00 -27.15 -2.09
N ASP A 341 25.00 -26.31 -1.99
CA ASP A 341 24.32 -25.94 -0.74
C ASP A 341 22.94 -26.59 -0.59
N THR A 342 22.54 -27.39 -1.58
CA THR A 342 21.29 -28.15 -1.58
C THR A 342 21.53 -29.60 -2.02
N SER A 343 20.55 -30.47 -1.73
CA SER A 343 20.60 -31.87 -2.20
C SER A 343 20.35 -31.92 -3.70
N VAL A 344 21.32 -32.40 -4.49
CA VAL A 344 21.19 -32.50 -5.96
C VAL A 344 21.80 -33.83 -6.47
N THR A 345 21.27 -34.30 -7.57
CA THR A 345 21.86 -35.39 -8.36
C THR A 345 22.58 -34.79 -9.56
N ILE A 346 23.86 -35.09 -9.75
CA ILE A 346 24.61 -34.70 -10.93
C ILE A 346 24.84 -35.97 -11.79
N ASP A 347 24.17 -36.04 -12.92
CA ASP A 347 24.17 -37.22 -13.82
C ASP A 347 24.90 -36.88 -15.13
N GLY A 348 26.13 -37.37 -15.27
CA GLY A 348 26.96 -37.26 -16.47
C GLY A 348 26.74 -38.33 -17.53
N SER A 349 25.75 -39.23 -17.35
CA SER A 349 25.56 -40.38 -18.24
C SER A 349 25.23 -40.00 -19.70
N ALA A 350 24.62 -38.86 -19.95
CA ALA A 350 24.27 -38.35 -21.26
C ALA A 350 25.48 -37.78 -22.04
N ALA A 351 26.60 -37.50 -21.37
CA ALA A 351 27.86 -36.97 -21.96
C ALA A 351 29.03 -37.90 -21.62
N PRO A 352 29.10 -39.12 -22.17
CA PRO A 352 30.10 -40.07 -21.81
C PRO A 352 31.52 -39.58 -22.10
N GLY A 353 32.45 -39.84 -21.16
CA GLY A 353 33.83 -39.37 -21.24
C GLY A 353 34.04 -37.94 -20.72
N LEU A 354 33.03 -37.31 -20.16
CA LEU A 354 33.17 -36.08 -19.37
C LEU A 354 34.05 -36.41 -18.13
N ALA A 355 35.22 -35.84 -18.05
CA ALA A 355 36.13 -36.12 -16.93
C ALA A 355 35.71 -35.28 -15.71
N THR A 356 35.42 -35.94 -14.60
CA THR A 356 35.38 -35.30 -13.28
C THR A 356 36.82 -35.27 -12.77
N GLY A 357 37.43 -34.08 -12.78
CA GLY A 357 38.76 -33.86 -12.22
C GLY A 357 38.72 -33.78 -10.71
#